data_2ca33f8128ba2b00feb1caec7703fb8e
#
_entry.id   2ca33f8128ba2b00feb1caec7703fb8e
#
_cell.length_a   1.000
_cell.length_b   1.000
_cell.length_c   1.000
_cell.angle_alpha   90.00
_cell.angle_beta   90.00
_cell.angle_gamma   90.00
#
_symmetry.space_group_name_H-M   'P 1'
#
loop_
_entity.id
_entity.type
_entity.pdbx_description
1 polymer ?
#
loop_
_entity_poly.entity_id
_entity_poly.type
_entity_poly.pdbx_seq_one_letter_code
_entity_poly.pdbx_strand_id
1 'polypeptide(L)'
;DATCLGACDGTIEISLTGGTAPYSGHAQDNNTGATLMNLLSGDSLFGGVCAGDYTISLSDANGCSSELLVGGNAHQIIHALDTIDVAIDPLSCFFIFCHGDSTGGVTLDWSTYDTSYSYNWYEANNPSTSLGNMTQIMNLGAGSYVIEANYLGCTATDTMVLTQPDPIQILGS
;
A
#
# COMPACT_ATOMS: atom_id res chain seq x y z
N ASP A 1 -1.62 11.44 -10.48
CA ASP A 1 -2.09 10.49 -9.46
C ASP A 1 -0.90 9.67 -8.95
N ALA A 2 -1.01 9.14 -7.74
CA ALA A 2 -0.05 8.20 -7.15
C ALA A 2 -0.40 6.76 -7.54
N THR A 3 0.59 5.86 -7.62
CA THR A 3 0.34 4.47 -8.06
C THR A 3 -0.42 3.67 -7.01
N CYS A 4 -0.14 3.89 -5.71
CA CYS A 4 -0.77 3.16 -4.60
C CYS A 4 -1.18 4.09 -3.47
N LEU A 5 -2.10 3.63 -2.61
CA LEU A 5 -2.34 4.27 -1.32
C LEU A 5 -1.07 4.19 -0.47
N GLY A 6 -0.53 5.37 -0.11
CA GLY A 6 0.74 5.50 0.61
C GLY A 6 1.99 5.59 -0.26
N ALA A 7 1.91 5.33 -1.56
CA ALA A 7 2.98 5.70 -2.48
C ALA A 7 3.03 7.22 -2.65
N CYS A 8 4.24 7.78 -2.66
CA CYS A 8 4.46 9.20 -2.87
C CYS A 8 5.18 9.43 -4.21
N ASP A 9 4.63 8.87 -5.27
CA ASP A 9 5.16 8.92 -6.64
C ASP A 9 4.27 9.69 -7.60
N GLY A 10 3.21 10.30 -7.08
CA GLY A 10 2.32 11.17 -7.82
C GLY A 10 3.01 12.46 -8.30
N THR A 11 2.39 13.11 -9.28
CA THR A 11 2.87 14.38 -9.83
C THR A 11 1.74 15.40 -9.91
N ILE A 12 2.09 16.67 -9.66
CA ILE A 12 1.23 17.83 -9.90
C ILE A 12 1.92 18.69 -10.96
N GLU A 13 1.25 18.93 -12.08
CA GLU A 13 1.72 19.80 -13.13
C GLU A 13 0.98 21.14 -13.05
N ILE A 14 1.74 22.25 -13.14
CA ILE A 14 1.20 23.59 -13.05
C ILE A 14 1.65 24.40 -14.27
N SER A 15 0.72 25.10 -14.89
CA SER A 15 1.02 26.07 -15.93
C SER A 15 0.87 27.50 -15.38
N LEU A 16 1.94 28.27 -15.42
CA LEU A 16 1.97 29.66 -14.93
C LEU A 16 1.78 30.63 -16.09
N THR A 17 0.88 31.59 -15.91
CA THR A 17 0.65 32.67 -16.88
C THR A 17 0.51 34.01 -16.14
N GLY A 18 1.16 35.04 -16.64
CA GLY A 18 1.17 36.37 -16.02
C GLY A 18 2.18 36.46 -14.87
N GLY A 19 2.17 37.58 -14.14
CA GLY A 19 3.14 37.89 -13.07
C GLY A 19 4.55 38.14 -13.59
N THR A 20 5.48 38.28 -12.65
CA THR A 20 6.91 38.58 -12.91
C THR A 20 7.80 37.47 -12.34
N ALA A 21 8.55 36.80 -13.21
CA ALA A 21 9.50 35.79 -12.75
C ALA A 21 10.66 36.42 -11.94
N PRO A 22 11.28 35.71 -10.97
CA PRO A 22 11.05 34.31 -10.62
C PRO A 22 9.77 34.10 -9.81
N TYR A 23 9.15 32.93 -9.99
CA TYR A 23 8.02 32.48 -9.18
C TYR A 23 8.51 31.60 -8.03
N SER A 24 7.81 31.64 -6.93
CA SER A 24 7.99 30.73 -5.80
C SER A 24 6.63 30.19 -5.34
N GLY A 25 6.62 29.02 -4.78
CA GLY A 25 5.38 28.42 -4.29
C GLY A 25 5.61 27.16 -3.49
N HIS A 26 4.53 26.70 -2.88
CA HIS A 26 4.53 25.43 -2.13
C HIS A 26 3.21 24.71 -2.28
N ALA A 27 3.27 23.38 -2.14
CA ALA A 27 2.11 22.53 -1.97
C ALA A 27 2.02 22.11 -0.51
N GLN A 28 0.88 22.32 0.10
CA GLN A 28 0.59 21.93 1.48
C GLN A 28 -0.48 20.83 1.51
N ASP A 29 -0.20 19.75 2.22
CA ASP A 29 -1.16 18.71 2.50
C ASP A 29 -2.20 19.22 3.51
N ASN A 30 -3.46 19.23 3.11
CA ASN A 30 -4.56 19.75 3.91
C ASN A 30 -4.92 18.84 5.11
N ASN A 31 -4.55 17.55 5.06
CA ASN A 31 -4.82 16.60 6.14
C ASN A 31 -3.77 16.71 7.26
N THR A 32 -2.50 16.83 6.87
CA THR A 32 -1.37 16.83 7.81
C THR A 32 -0.85 18.23 8.12
N GLY A 33 -1.14 19.21 7.27
CA GLY A 33 -0.57 20.56 7.33
C GLY A 33 0.90 20.63 6.89
N ALA A 34 1.47 19.52 6.45
CA ALA A 34 2.85 19.46 6.02
C ALA A 34 3.05 20.20 4.68
N THR A 35 4.09 21.02 4.61
CA THR A 35 4.55 21.60 3.34
C THR A 35 5.45 20.61 2.66
N LEU A 36 5.01 20.09 1.51
CA LEU A 36 5.70 18.99 0.84
C LEU A 36 6.77 19.45 -0.13
N MET A 37 6.62 20.61 -0.76
CA MET A 37 7.54 21.06 -1.80
C MET A 37 7.57 22.58 -1.93
N ASN A 38 8.74 23.11 -2.30
CA ASN A 38 8.89 24.47 -2.75
C ASN A 38 9.12 24.48 -4.26
N LEU A 39 8.27 25.20 -4.99
CA LEU A 39 8.49 25.49 -6.39
C LEU A 39 9.65 26.50 -6.51
N LEU A 40 10.73 26.09 -7.15
CA LEU A 40 11.81 26.99 -7.52
C LEU A 40 11.57 27.51 -8.94
N SER A 41 12.03 28.73 -9.21
CA SER A 41 11.78 29.48 -10.45
C SER A 41 11.94 28.64 -11.73
N GLY A 42 10.85 28.41 -12.43
CA GLY A 42 10.83 27.76 -13.75
C GLY A 42 10.28 26.34 -13.78
N ASP A 43 10.08 25.68 -12.63
CA ASP A 43 9.51 24.35 -12.62
C ASP A 43 7.99 24.42 -12.61
N SER A 44 7.37 23.67 -13.51
CA SER A 44 5.91 23.49 -13.59
C SER A 44 5.45 22.14 -13.06
N LEU A 45 6.38 21.33 -12.53
CA LEU A 45 6.11 19.95 -12.11
C LEU A 45 6.57 19.70 -10.68
N PHE A 46 5.64 19.28 -9.81
CA PHE A 46 5.94 18.69 -8.50
C PHE A 46 5.87 17.18 -8.64
N GLY A 47 6.95 16.49 -8.29
CA GLY A 47 7.00 15.03 -8.21
C GLY A 47 7.11 14.55 -6.76
N GLY A 48 6.90 13.27 -6.54
CA GLY A 48 6.99 12.68 -5.20
C GLY A 48 5.82 13.03 -4.28
N VAL A 49 4.63 13.25 -4.86
CA VAL A 49 3.41 13.63 -4.14
C VAL A 49 2.62 12.39 -3.77
N CYS A 50 2.27 12.26 -2.49
CA CYS A 50 1.41 11.16 -2.03
C CYS A 50 -0.04 11.38 -2.47
N ALA A 51 -0.86 10.32 -2.41
CA ALA A 51 -2.30 10.50 -2.53
C ALA A 51 -2.81 11.37 -1.38
N GLY A 52 -3.59 12.40 -1.69
CA GLY A 52 -4.06 13.38 -0.70
C GLY A 52 -4.72 14.60 -1.32
N ASP A 53 -5.10 15.52 -0.47
CA ASP A 53 -5.69 16.81 -0.83
C ASP A 53 -4.69 17.93 -0.54
N TYR A 54 -4.37 18.73 -1.55
CA TYR A 54 -3.31 19.74 -1.50
C TYR A 54 -3.81 21.12 -1.86
N THR A 55 -3.39 22.12 -1.07
CA THR A 55 -3.47 23.52 -1.43
C THR A 55 -2.13 23.97 -2.02
N ILE A 56 -2.17 24.58 -3.21
CA ILE A 56 -1.00 25.09 -3.90
C ILE A 56 -1.04 26.61 -3.88
N SER A 57 -0.05 27.20 -3.25
CA SER A 57 0.12 28.65 -3.16
C SER A 57 1.33 29.09 -3.97
N LEU A 58 1.17 30.14 -4.75
CA LEU A 58 2.20 30.67 -5.65
C LEU A 58 2.38 32.16 -5.40
N SER A 59 3.61 32.66 -5.56
CA SER A 59 3.94 34.10 -5.55
C SER A 59 4.95 34.44 -6.63
N ASP A 60 4.85 35.65 -7.18
CA ASP A 60 5.79 36.21 -8.13
C ASP A 60 6.91 37.03 -7.44
N ALA A 61 7.85 37.55 -8.23
CA ALA A 61 8.96 38.36 -7.74
C ALA A 61 8.53 39.66 -7.04
N ASN A 62 7.34 40.15 -7.30
CA ASN A 62 6.79 41.37 -6.69
C ASN A 62 5.99 41.06 -5.40
N GLY A 63 5.87 39.77 -5.03
CA GLY A 63 5.09 39.34 -3.87
C GLY A 63 3.58 39.22 -4.14
N CYS A 64 3.16 39.30 -5.41
CA CYS A 64 1.77 39.01 -5.77
C CYS A 64 1.53 37.52 -5.61
N SER A 65 0.58 37.15 -4.75
CA SER A 65 0.27 35.75 -4.47
C SER A 65 -1.05 35.31 -5.12
N SER A 66 -1.10 34.03 -5.50
CA SER A 66 -2.30 33.37 -5.96
C SER A 66 -2.32 31.92 -5.46
N GLU A 67 -3.51 31.43 -5.16
CA GLU A 67 -3.74 30.00 -4.96
C GLU A 67 -4.18 29.37 -6.26
N LEU A 68 -3.76 28.14 -6.50
CA LEU A 68 -4.17 27.41 -7.70
C LEU A 68 -5.66 27.02 -7.59
N LEU A 69 -6.46 27.56 -8.47
CA LEU A 69 -7.86 27.20 -8.60
C LEU A 69 -8.02 26.18 -9.74
N VAL A 70 -8.01 24.90 -9.43
CA VAL A 70 -8.30 23.85 -10.42
C VAL A 70 -9.82 23.61 -10.45
N GLY A 71 -10.45 23.87 -11.58
CA GLY A 71 -11.92 23.72 -11.71
C GLY A 71 -12.75 24.64 -10.80
N GLY A 72 -12.15 25.75 -10.33
CA GLY A 72 -12.79 26.69 -9.38
C GLY A 72 -12.59 26.37 -7.90
N ASN A 73 -11.80 25.35 -7.59
CA ASN A 73 -11.43 24.98 -6.21
C ASN A 73 -9.94 25.25 -5.97
N ALA A 74 -9.62 25.71 -4.74
CA ALA A 74 -8.22 25.95 -4.31
C ALA A 74 -7.46 24.66 -3.99
N HIS A 75 -8.03 23.50 -4.25
CA HIS A 75 -7.52 22.20 -3.86
C HIS A 75 -7.20 21.33 -5.05
N GLN A 76 -6.07 20.66 -5.00
CA GLN A 76 -5.69 19.62 -5.94
C GLN A 76 -5.74 18.26 -5.25
N ILE A 77 -6.63 17.40 -5.70
CA ILE A 77 -6.74 16.04 -5.17
C ILE A 77 -5.87 15.10 -6.00
N ILE A 78 -4.95 14.42 -5.32
CA ILE A 78 -4.15 13.33 -5.90
C ILE A 78 -4.77 12.03 -5.42
N HIS A 79 -5.27 11.25 -6.38
CA HIS A 79 -5.85 9.94 -6.10
C HIS A 79 -4.76 8.87 -6.11
N ALA A 80 -4.89 7.86 -5.26
CA ALA A 80 -4.23 6.60 -5.48
C ALA A 80 -4.96 5.88 -6.62
N LEU A 81 -4.22 5.35 -7.60
CA LEU A 81 -4.81 4.64 -8.73
C LEU A 81 -5.43 3.31 -8.29
N ASP A 82 -4.87 2.69 -7.25
CA ASP A 82 -5.36 1.40 -6.76
C ASP A 82 -5.15 1.20 -5.26
N THR A 83 -6.09 0.48 -4.65
CA THR A 83 -5.95 -0.09 -3.31
C THR A 83 -6.03 -1.59 -3.47
N ILE A 84 -4.91 -2.30 -3.31
CA ILE A 84 -4.96 -3.76 -3.24
C ILE A 84 -5.37 -4.20 -1.86
N ASP A 85 -6.18 -5.24 -1.84
CA ASP A 85 -6.59 -5.94 -0.64
C ASP A 85 -6.33 -7.44 -0.79
N VAL A 86 -5.93 -8.11 0.27
CA VAL A 86 -5.74 -9.55 0.31
C VAL A 86 -6.08 -10.05 1.70
N ALA A 87 -6.86 -11.13 1.75
CA ALA A 87 -7.24 -11.77 3.00
C ALA A 87 -7.12 -13.29 2.90
N ILE A 88 -6.83 -13.93 4.01
CA ILE A 88 -6.88 -15.39 4.17
C ILE A 88 -8.27 -15.75 4.67
N ASP A 89 -8.91 -16.75 4.02
CA ASP A 89 -10.21 -17.25 4.48
C ASP A 89 -10.04 -18.07 5.77
N PRO A 90 -10.50 -17.57 6.91
CA PRO A 90 -10.34 -18.27 8.18
C PRO A 90 -11.20 -19.53 8.29
N LEU A 91 -12.21 -19.67 7.42
CA LEU A 91 -13.16 -20.81 7.45
C LEU A 91 -12.69 -21.96 6.57
N SER A 92 -11.87 -21.71 5.57
CA SER A 92 -11.32 -22.72 4.65
C SER A 92 -9.90 -23.17 5.00
N CYS A 93 -9.46 -22.89 6.24
CA CYS A 93 -8.17 -23.39 6.73
C CYS A 93 -8.26 -24.87 7.13
N PHE A 94 -7.27 -25.65 6.74
CA PHE A 94 -7.16 -27.06 7.11
C PHE A 94 -6.40 -27.19 8.43
N PHE A 95 -6.98 -27.91 9.39
CA PHE A 95 -6.41 -28.07 10.71
C PHE A 95 -5.31 -29.14 10.74
N ILE A 96 -4.38 -28.96 11.66
CA ILE A 96 -3.39 -29.98 12.01
C ILE A 96 -3.96 -30.86 13.11
N PHE A 97 -4.18 -32.16 12.80
CA PHE A 97 -4.85 -33.08 13.71
C PHE A 97 -3.94 -33.69 14.78
N CYS A 98 -2.66 -33.83 14.48
CA CYS A 98 -1.69 -34.42 15.41
C CYS A 98 -0.50 -33.49 15.60
N HIS A 99 0.09 -33.57 16.80
CA HIS A 99 1.30 -32.81 17.11
C HIS A 99 2.45 -33.23 16.21
N GLY A 100 3.10 -32.26 15.57
CA GLY A 100 4.24 -32.48 14.66
C GLY A 100 3.85 -32.82 13.21
N ASP A 101 2.56 -32.97 12.91
CA ASP A 101 2.12 -33.22 11.54
C ASP A 101 2.18 -31.95 10.67
N SER A 102 2.26 -32.19 9.36
CA SER A 102 2.16 -31.16 8.33
C SER A 102 0.93 -31.40 7.45
N THR A 103 -0.24 -31.46 8.08
CA THR A 103 -1.54 -31.69 7.42
C THR A 103 -2.34 -30.40 7.25
N GLY A 104 -1.82 -29.29 7.72
CA GLY A 104 -2.46 -27.98 7.65
C GLY A 104 -2.49 -27.40 6.23
N GLY A 105 -3.32 -26.39 6.05
CA GLY A 105 -3.39 -25.61 4.82
C GLY A 105 -4.08 -24.29 5.03
N VAL A 106 -3.83 -23.34 4.17
CA VAL A 106 -4.43 -22.00 4.15
C VAL A 106 -4.92 -21.68 2.75
N THR A 107 -6.00 -20.93 2.67
CA THR A 107 -6.67 -20.55 1.43
C THR A 107 -6.88 -19.05 1.40
N LEU A 108 -6.68 -18.44 0.24
CA LEU A 108 -7.01 -17.05 -0.02
C LEU A 108 -8.53 -16.85 0.05
N ASP A 109 -8.98 -15.77 0.63
CA ASP A 109 -10.38 -15.35 0.56
C ASP A 109 -10.72 -14.93 -0.88
N TRP A 110 -11.71 -15.62 -1.46
CA TRP A 110 -12.15 -15.37 -2.82
C TRP A 110 -12.76 -13.98 -3.03
N SER A 111 -13.18 -13.31 -1.97
CA SER A 111 -13.71 -11.95 -2.06
C SER A 111 -12.61 -10.92 -2.36
N THR A 112 -11.35 -11.25 -2.05
CA THR A 112 -10.17 -10.40 -2.30
C THR A 112 -9.31 -10.91 -3.46
N TYR A 113 -9.73 -12.01 -4.12
CA TYR A 113 -8.97 -12.57 -5.25
C TYR A 113 -9.14 -11.74 -6.52
N ASP A 114 -8.03 -11.33 -7.12
CA ASP A 114 -7.99 -10.67 -8.42
C ASP A 114 -6.94 -11.32 -9.33
N THR A 115 -7.32 -11.62 -10.57
CA THR A 115 -6.44 -12.28 -11.54
C THR A 115 -5.30 -11.41 -12.05
N SER A 116 -5.37 -10.10 -11.83
CA SER A 116 -4.30 -9.15 -12.17
C SER A 116 -3.20 -9.10 -11.11
N TYR A 117 -3.46 -9.62 -9.90
CA TYR A 117 -2.49 -9.64 -8.83
C TYR A 117 -1.53 -10.83 -8.95
N SER A 118 -0.29 -10.64 -8.56
CA SER A 118 0.64 -11.73 -8.31
C SER A 118 0.65 -12.05 -6.82
N TYR A 119 0.56 -13.32 -6.49
CA TYR A 119 0.52 -13.79 -5.11
C TYR A 119 1.81 -14.55 -4.75
N ASN A 120 2.19 -14.45 -3.48
CA ASN A 120 3.29 -15.22 -2.92
C ASN A 120 3.01 -15.60 -1.47
N TRP A 121 3.17 -16.87 -1.13
CA TRP A 121 3.06 -17.38 0.22
C TRP A 121 4.44 -17.64 0.80
N TYR A 122 4.62 -17.33 2.08
CA TYR A 122 5.85 -17.63 2.81
C TYR A 122 5.58 -17.79 4.31
N GLU A 123 6.52 -18.41 5.03
CA GLU A 123 6.48 -18.41 6.49
C GLU A 123 6.93 -17.05 7.03
N ALA A 124 6.23 -16.52 8.03
CA ALA A 124 6.53 -15.21 8.61
C ALA A 124 7.98 -15.10 9.15
N ASN A 125 8.55 -16.22 9.61
CA ASN A 125 9.93 -16.30 10.10
C ASN A 125 10.96 -16.50 8.97
N ASN A 126 10.53 -16.79 7.75
CA ASN A 126 11.41 -17.02 6.58
C ASN A 126 10.83 -16.41 5.28
N PRO A 127 10.72 -15.07 5.20
CA PRO A 127 10.08 -14.40 4.07
C PRO A 127 10.83 -14.55 2.73
N SER A 128 12.09 -14.99 2.79
CA SER A 128 12.91 -15.18 1.58
C SER A 128 12.60 -16.48 0.83
N THR A 129 11.84 -17.39 1.46
CA THR A 129 11.50 -18.69 0.86
C THR A 129 10.02 -18.73 0.48
N SER A 130 9.75 -18.71 -0.83
CA SER A 130 8.38 -18.86 -1.33
C SER A 130 7.88 -20.29 -1.11
N LEU A 131 6.65 -20.41 -0.60
CA LEU A 131 5.92 -21.67 -0.48
C LEU A 131 5.01 -21.92 -1.70
N GLY A 132 4.80 -20.91 -2.54
CA GLY A 132 3.98 -21.01 -3.74
C GLY A 132 3.20 -19.72 -4.01
N ASN A 133 2.52 -19.71 -5.17
CA ASN A 133 1.75 -18.56 -5.67
C ASN A 133 0.29 -18.93 -6.00
N MET A 134 -0.16 -20.08 -5.53
CA MET A 134 -1.52 -20.56 -5.74
C MET A 134 -2.49 -19.90 -4.75
N THR A 135 -3.79 -19.99 -5.03
CA THR A 135 -4.83 -19.49 -4.12
C THR A 135 -4.95 -20.31 -2.84
N GLN A 136 -4.30 -21.46 -2.78
CA GLN A 136 -4.26 -22.37 -1.63
C GLN A 136 -2.90 -23.02 -1.52
N ILE A 137 -2.38 -23.15 -0.30
CA ILE A 137 -1.22 -23.98 0.00
C ILE A 137 -1.55 -25.02 1.07
N MET A 138 -0.97 -26.19 0.93
CA MET A 138 -1.24 -27.37 1.72
C MET A 138 0.06 -27.98 2.27
N ASN A 139 -0.09 -29.01 3.12
CA ASN A 139 1.01 -29.73 3.76
C ASN A 139 1.85 -28.83 4.67
N LEU A 140 1.18 -27.96 5.40
CA LEU A 140 1.78 -27.01 6.32
C LEU A 140 1.80 -27.56 7.74
N GLY A 141 2.90 -27.34 8.45
CA GLY A 141 3.02 -27.57 9.89
C GLY A 141 2.41 -26.41 10.68
N ALA A 142 2.53 -26.49 12.02
CA ALA A 142 2.18 -25.35 12.89
C ALA A 142 3.14 -24.20 12.66
N GLY A 143 2.63 -23.00 12.46
CA GLY A 143 3.42 -21.84 12.11
C GLY A 143 2.57 -20.63 11.75
N SER A 144 3.24 -19.53 11.44
CA SER A 144 2.63 -18.29 10.95
C SER A 144 2.93 -18.17 9.45
N TYR A 145 1.89 -18.07 8.65
CA TYR A 145 1.95 -18.02 7.19
C TYR A 145 1.40 -16.69 6.68
N VAL A 146 2.11 -16.11 5.74
CA VAL A 146 1.79 -14.82 5.14
C VAL A 146 1.47 -15.02 3.68
N ILE A 147 0.40 -14.40 3.21
CA ILE A 147 0.18 -14.13 1.80
C ILE A 147 0.55 -12.69 1.49
N GLU A 148 1.23 -12.50 0.40
CA GLU A 148 1.50 -11.20 -0.20
C GLU A 148 0.87 -11.13 -1.58
N ALA A 149 0.08 -10.11 -1.81
CA ALA A 149 -0.42 -9.74 -3.12
C ALA A 149 0.35 -8.54 -3.66
N ASN A 150 0.71 -8.55 -4.93
CA ASN A 150 1.39 -7.45 -5.60
C ASN A 150 0.71 -7.11 -6.92
N TYR A 151 0.49 -5.83 -7.16
CA TYR A 151 -0.03 -5.28 -8.41
C TYR A 151 0.61 -3.92 -8.69
N LEU A 152 1.27 -3.78 -9.84
CA LEU A 152 1.95 -2.54 -10.28
C LEU A 152 2.91 -1.95 -9.23
N GLY A 153 3.52 -2.79 -8.38
CA GLY A 153 4.40 -2.35 -7.30
C GLY A 153 3.69 -2.04 -5.98
N CYS A 154 2.35 -2.08 -5.95
CA CYS A 154 1.57 -2.05 -4.73
C CYS A 154 1.59 -3.42 -4.05
N THR A 155 1.72 -3.46 -2.74
CA THR A 155 1.71 -4.71 -1.97
C THR A 155 0.68 -4.66 -0.85
N ALA A 156 -0.01 -5.78 -0.64
CA ALA A 156 -0.83 -6.02 0.54
C ALA A 156 -0.47 -7.38 1.12
N THR A 157 -0.61 -7.55 2.41
CA THR A 157 -0.32 -8.81 3.10
C THR A 157 -1.38 -9.14 4.11
N ASP A 158 -1.62 -10.45 4.30
CA ASP A 158 -2.39 -10.97 5.41
C ASP A 158 -1.67 -12.17 6.03
N THR A 159 -1.96 -12.46 7.29
CA THR A 159 -1.24 -13.46 8.08
C THR A 159 -2.18 -14.38 8.83
N MET A 160 -1.95 -15.69 8.72
CA MET A 160 -2.66 -16.72 9.46
C MET A 160 -1.72 -17.56 10.32
N VAL A 161 -2.14 -17.88 11.53
CA VAL A 161 -1.43 -18.78 12.43
C VAL A 161 -2.12 -20.14 12.43
N LEU A 162 -1.41 -21.18 11.97
CA LEU A 162 -1.82 -22.56 12.10
C LEU A 162 -1.32 -23.13 13.43
N THR A 163 -2.23 -23.63 14.23
CA THR A 163 -1.93 -24.26 15.50
C THR A 163 -2.05 -25.80 15.40
N GLN A 164 -1.35 -26.49 16.27
CA GLN A 164 -1.43 -27.94 16.41
C GLN A 164 -1.84 -28.30 17.84
N PRO A 165 -2.42 -29.50 18.07
CA PRO A 165 -2.71 -29.97 19.43
C PRO A 165 -1.43 -30.24 20.22
N ASP A 166 -1.57 -30.30 21.53
CA ASP A 166 -0.47 -30.68 22.42
C ASP A 166 -0.02 -32.14 22.17
N PRO A 167 1.27 -32.45 22.39
CA PRO A 167 1.74 -33.83 22.30
C PRO A 167 1.09 -34.70 23.35
N ILE A 168 0.82 -35.97 23.00
CA ILE A 168 0.35 -36.96 23.98
C ILE A 168 1.47 -37.20 25.00
N GLN A 169 1.17 -37.03 26.25
CA GLN A 169 2.11 -37.30 27.37
C GLN A 169 1.66 -38.57 28.11
N ILE A 170 2.60 -39.48 28.35
CA ILE A 170 2.40 -40.63 29.21
C ILE A 170 2.96 -40.26 30.58
N LEU A 171 2.09 -40.09 31.55
CA LEU A 171 2.49 -39.89 32.96
C LEU A 171 2.67 -41.27 33.57
N GLY A 172 3.92 -41.68 33.86
CA GLY A 172 4.21 -42.86 34.64
C GLY A 172 3.86 -42.62 36.13
N SER A 173 3.24 -43.59 36.80
CA SER A 173 3.01 -43.63 38.23
C SER A 173 4.19 -44.31 38.94
#